data_23194e797166d0aa05ed51e7ff1b24c2
#
_entry.id   23194e797166d0aa05ed51e7ff1b24c2
#
_cell.length_a   1.000
_cell.length_b   1.000
_cell.length_c   1.000
_cell.angle_alpha   90.00
_cell.angle_beta   90.00
_cell.angle_gamma   90.00
#
_symmetry.space_group_name_H-M   'P 1'
#
loop_
_entity.id
_entity.type
_entity.pdbx_description
1 polymer ?
#
loop_
_entity_poly.entity_id
_entity_poly.type
_entity_poly.pdbx_seq_one_letter_code
_entity_poly.pdbx_strand_id
1 'polypeptide(L)'
;MPLEGSRERITYIQPHDIISKGKHYLHSEVGQIMTTKLERISELSKQHPEMKFNSIGHLINIEMLKECHYKMDGRKAVGIDGISKEEYNSNLDNNLKQLVEKLKNKSYRPKPARKVEIPKENGKTRPLSIYSYEDKLVQEALRKVLESVFEPHFYSNMCGFRPNRNCHGAIRKLNDMIEGHKTNYILDADIKGFFDNLNHDWIMKFISSRITDNSVLRLVEKMLKAGILKNGEFYVNEFGAGQGSVCSPIIANIYMHYVLVWWFNEKIRPLLKGYADIVIY
;
A
#
# COMPACT_ATOMS: atom_id res chain seq x y z
N MET A 1 -19.54 -20.30 65.98
CA MET A 1 -19.13 -19.54 64.82
C MET A 1 -18.74 -20.53 63.74
N PRO A 2 -19.49 -20.67 62.63
CA PRO A 2 -19.13 -21.56 61.54
C PRO A 2 -18.28 -20.79 60.48
N LEU A 3 -17.26 -21.48 59.99
CA LEU A 3 -16.36 -21.03 58.92
C LEU A 3 -17.11 -21.03 57.59
N GLU A 4 -17.17 -19.88 56.93
CA GLU A 4 -17.68 -19.74 55.55
C GLU A 4 -16.64 -20.30 54.58
N GLY A 5 -17.00 -21.37 53.88
CA GLY A 5 -16.25 -21.91 52.76
C GLY A 5 -16.49 -21.10 51.50
N SER A 6 -15.41 -20.54 50.96
CA SER A 6 -15.39 -19.89 49.66
C SER A 6 -15.71 -20.92 48.54
N ARG A 7 -16.87 -20.80 47.92
CA ARG A 7 -17.23 -21.54 46.71
C ARG A 7 -16.50 -20.92 45.51
N GLU A 8 -15.47 -21.60 45.04
CA GLU A 8 -14.92 -21.33 43.72
C GLU A 8 -15.98 -21.57 42.67
N ARG A 9 -16.33 -20.51 41.90
CA ARG A 9 -17.16 -20.63 40.71
C ARG A 9 -16.33 -21.27 39.61
N ILE A 10 -16.61 -22.53 39.32
CA ILE A 10 -16.11 -23.17 38.10
C ILE A 10 -16.88 -22.55 36.91
N THR A 11 -16.20 -21.66 36.18
CA THR A 11 -16.71 -21.07 34.95
C THR A 11 -16.55 -22.11 33.84
N TYR A 12 -17.65 -22.69 33.39
CA TYR A 12 -17.65 -23.56 32.22
C TYR A 12 -17.34 -22.72 30.99
N ILE A 13 -16.15 -22.94 30.37
CA ILE A 13 -15.79 -22.35 29.08
C ILE A 13 -16.52 -23.15 28.02
N GLN A 14 -17.37 -22.49 27.25
CA GLN A 14 -18.10 -23.10 26.14
C GLN A 14 -17.10 -23.50 25.02
N PRO A 15 -17.31 -24.63 24.34
CA PRO A 15 -16.43 -25.08 23.24
C PRO A 15 -16.24 -24.03 22.14
N HIS A 16 -17.21 -23.15 21.94
CA HIS A 16 -17.16 -22.04 20.98
C HIS A 16 -16.09 -21.01 21.32
N ASP A 17 -15.82 -20.74 22.60
CA ASP A 17 -14.83 -19.79 23.07
C ASP A 17 -13.39 -20.29 22.91
N ILE A 18 -13.20 -21.60 22.98
CA ILE A 18 -11.89 -22.23 22.77
C ILE A 18 -11.51 -22.18 21.29
N ILE A 19 -12.48 -22.38 20.38
CA ILE A 19 -12.27 -22.32 18.94
C ILE A 19 -11.99 -20.88 18.47
N SER A 20 -12.67 -19.88 19.03
CA SER A 20 -12.44 -18.47 18.71
C SER A 20 -11.07 -17.97 19.22
N LYS A 21 -10.70 -18.33 20.46
CA LYS A 21 -9.38 -18.00 21.03
C LYS A 21 -8.23 -18.69 20.28
N GLY A 22 -8.37 -19.95 19.91
CA GLY A 22 -7.38 -20.69 19.12
C GLY A 22 -7.18 -20.09 17.71
N LYS A 23 -8.25 -19.65 17.05
CA LYS A 23 -8.15 -18.91 15.77
C LYS A 23 -7.47 -17.55 15.92
N HIS A 24 -7.70 -16.83 17.01
CA HIS A 24 -7.06 -15.54 17.28
C HIS A 24 -5.57 -15.69 17.57
N TYR A 25 -5.15 -16.73 18.28
CA TYR A 25 -3.73 -17.01 18.58
C TYR A 25 -2.96 -17.41 17.32
N LEU A 26 -3.48 -18.33 16.51
CA LEU A 26 -2.89 -18.72 15.23
C LEU A 26 -2.77 -17.54 14.26
N HIS A 27 -3.71 -16.61 14.28
CA HIS A 27 -3.66 -15.39 13.47
C HIS A 27 -2.57 -14.40 13.91
N SER A 28 -2.31 -14.29 15.21
CA SER A 28 -1.25 -13.43 15.73
C SER A 28 0.13 -13.96 15.39
N GLU A 29 0.36 -15.26 15.48
CA GLU A 29 1.65 -15.89 15.15
C GLU A 29 1.97 -15.83 13.65
N VAL A 30 1.02 -16.14 12.79
CA VAL A 30 1.21 -16.07 11.33
C VAL A 30 1.44 -14.62 10.87
N GLY A 31 0.72 -13.66 11.44
CA GLY A 31 0.94 -12.24 11.20
C GLY A 31 2.33 -11.77 11.65
N GLN A 32 2.82 -12.25 12.79
CA GLN A 32 4.18 -11.96 13.26
C GLN A 32 5.25 -12.53 12.34
N ILE A 33 5.11 -13.78 11.87
CA ILE A 33 6.07 -14.41 10.94
C ILE A 33 6.14 -13.62 9.62
N MET A 34 5.03 -13.18 9.07
CA MET A 34 5.01 -12.39 7.83
C MET A 34 5.60 -11.00 8.03
N THR A 35 5.30 -10.34 9.14
CA THR A 35 5.91 -9.05 9.52
C THR A 35 7.44 -9.20 9.60
N THR A 36 7.94 -10.24 10.26
CA THR A 36 9.39 -10.52 10.38
C THR A 36 10.07 -10.72 9.01
N LYS A 37 9.39 -11.38 8.04
CA LYS A 37 9.94 -11.55 6.69
C LYS A 37 10.03 -10.21 5.94
N LEU A 38 9.01 -9.37 6.01
CA LEU A 38 9.00 -8.05 5.39
C LEU A 38 10.00 -7.11 6.07
N GLU A 39 10.12 -7.15 7.39
CA GLU A 39 11.14 -6.42 8.17
C GLU A 39 12.55 -6.84 7.74
N ARG A 40 12.79 -8.15 7.55
CA ARG A 40 14.08 -8.63 7.06
C ARG A 40 14.42 -8.10 5.67
N ILE A 41 13.44 -8.01 4.76
CA ILE A 41 13.64 -7.37 3.45
C ILE A 41 13.96 -5.89 3.62
N SER A 42 13.26 -5.20 4.49
CA SER A 42 13.50 -3.77 4.77
C SER A 42 14.91 -3.54 5.34
N GLU A 43 15.36 -4.38 6.25
CA GLU A 43 16.73 -4.33 6.79
C GLU A 43 17.77 -4.57 5.70
N LEU A 44 17.61 -5.63 4.89
CA LEU A 44 18.52 -5.93 3.78
C LEU A 44 18.56 -4.79 2.76
N SER A 45 17.37 -4.23 2.45
CA SER A 45 17.29 -3.09 1.55
C SER A 45 18.02 -1.86 2.07
N LYS A 46 17.94 -1.61 3.39
CA LYS A 46 18.65 -0.52 4.06
C LYS A 46 20.15 -0.73 4.11
N GLN A 47 20.60 -1.96 4.45
CA GLN A 47 21.99 -2.31 4.61
C GLN A 47 22.74 -2.38 3.25
N HIS A 48 22.03 -2.77 2.19
CA HIS A 48 22.57 -2.97 0.86
C HIS A 48 21.79 -2.13 -0.18
N PRO A 49 22.08 -0.82 -0.31
CA PRO A 49 21.36 0.09 -1.19
C PRO A 49 21.34 -0.32 -2.67
N GLU A 50 22.34 -1.07 -3.14
CA GLU A 50 22.42 -1.54 -4.52
C GLU A 50 21.80 -2.93 -4.74
N MET A 51 21.35 -3.58 -3.67
CA MET A 51 20.76 -4.92 -3.76
C MET A 51 19.48 -4.93 -4.57
N LYS A 52 19.35 -5.91 -5.47
CA LYS A 52 18.13 -6.19 -6.23
C LYS A 52 17.46 -7.46 -5.73
N PHE A 53 16.14 -7.36 -5.50
CA PHE A 53 15.34 -8.46 -4.99
C PHE A 53 14.76 -9.26 -6.16
N ASN A 54 15.19 -10.49 -6.34
CA ASN A 54 14.81 -11.36 -7.46
C ASN A 54 13.79 -12.45 -7.09
N SER A 55 13.50 -12.63 -5.80
CA SER A 55 12.60 -13.70 -5.32
C SER A 55 11.83 -13.25 -4.07
N ILE A 56 10.87 -12.34 -4.25
CA ILE A 56 10.01 -11.82 -3.17
C ILE A 56 8.50 -11.99 -3.48
N GLY A 57 8.15 -12.39 -4.70
CA GLY A 57 6.75 -12.62 -5.09
C GLY A 57 6.10 -13.77 -4.33
N HIS A 58 6.87 -14.75 -3.85
CA HIS A 58 6.38 -15.85 -3.02
C HIS A 58 5.83 -15.40 -1.64
N LEU A 59 6.15 -14.17 -1.23
CA LEU A 59 5.61 -13.57 -0.01
C LEU A 59 4.12 -13.25 -0.14
N ILE A 60 3.62 -13.05 -1.38
CA ILE A 60 2.18 -12.90 -1.63
C ILE A 60 1.55 -14.29 -1.63
N ASN A 61 1.35 -14.83 -0.44
CA ASN A 61 0.84 -16.16 -0.17
C ASN A 61 -0.48 -16.10 0.61
N ILE A 62 -1.03 -17.28 0.97
CA ILE A 62 -2.30 -17.37 1.70
C ILE A 62 -2.23 -16.62 3.03
N GLU A 63 -1.13 -16.73 3.75
CA GLU A 63 -0.95 -16.13 5.07
C GLU A 63 -0.99 -14.60 4.96
N MET A 64 -0.24 -14.01 4.03
CA MET A 64 -0.25 -12.56 3.80
C MET A 64 -1.63 -12.06 3.36
N LEU A 65 -2.28 -12.75 2.42
CA LEU A 65 -3.61 -12.36 1.95
C LEU A 65 -4.66 -12.47 3.06
N LYS A 66 -4.55 -13.47 3.93
CA LYS A 66 -5.40 -13.65 5.10
C LYS A 66 -5.22 -12.51 6.10
N GLU A 67 -3.98 -12.13 6.38
CA GLU A 67 -3.67 -10.95 7.21
C GLU A 67 -4.25 -9.66 6.59
N CYS A 68 -4.07 -9.47 5.28
CA CYS A 68 -4.67 -8.32 4.57
C CYS A 68 -6.20 -8.32 4.69
N HIS A 69 -6.85 -9.48 4.54
CA HIS A 69 -8.30 -9.62 4.68
C HIS A 69 -8.79 -9.15 6.06
N TYR A 70 -8.15 -9.61 7.14
CA TYR A 70 -8.60 -9.24 8.49
C TYR A 70 -8.38 -7.76 8.81
N LYS A 71 -7.29 -7.15 8.31
CA LYS A 71 -6.98 -5.74 8.53
C LYS A 71 -7.79 -4.79 7.65
N MET A 72 -8.38 -5.28 6.55
CA MET A 72 -9.12 -4.44 5.62
C MET A 72 -10.48 -4.03 6.19
N ASP A 73 -10.84 -2.75 6.08
CA ASP A 73 -12.17 -2.24 6.46
C ASP A 73 -13.26 -2.79 5.52
N GLY A 74 -14.26 -3.48 6.08
CA GLY A 74 -15.37 -4.08 5.35
C GLY A 74 -16.40 -3.08 4.82
N ARG A 75 -16.42 -1.85 5.35
CA ARG A 75 -17.40 -0.80 4.96
C ARG A 75 -17.07 -0.12 3.63
N LYS A 76 -15.97 -0.48 2.98
CA LYS A 76 -15.56 0.11 1.71
C LYS A 76 -16.47 -0.33 0.57
N ALA A 77 -16.74 0.59 -0.37
CA ALA A 77 -17.56 0.33 -1.55
C ALA A 77 -17.09 -0.89 -2.35
N VAL A 78 -18.05 -1.67 -2.85
CA VAL A 78 -17.82 -2.87 -3.66
C VAL A 78 -17.42 -2.53 -5.10
N GLY A 79 -16.60 -3.39 -5.70
CA GLY A 79 -16.16 -3.25 -7.10
C GLY A 79 -17.26 -3.56 -8.11
N ILE A 80 -16.84 -3.83 -9.35
CA ILE A 80 -17.77 -4.15 -10.45
C ILE A 80 -18.47 -5.50 -10.27
N ASP A 81 -17.89 -6.39 -9.46
CA ASP A 81 -18.42 -7.74 -9.18
C ASP A 81 -19.45 -7.76 -8.04
N GLY A 82 -19.67 -6.63 -7.37
CA GLY A 82 -20.61 -6.50 -6.26
C GLY A 82 -20.19 -7.22 -4.98
N ILE A 83 -19.03 -7.91 -4.95
CA ILE A 83 -18.63 -8.75 -3.82
C ILE A 83 -18.17 -7.89 -2.65
N SER A 84 -18.83 -8.02 -1.51
CA SER A 84 -18.48 -7.41 -0.23
C SER A 84 -17.41 -8.21 0.51
N LYS A 85 -16.83 -7.63 1.58
CA LYS A 85 -15.93 -8.36 2.48
C LYS A 85 -16.63 -9.53 3.16
N GLU A 86 -17.87 -9.34 3.60
CA GLU A 86 -18.70 -10.32 4.28
C GLU A 86 -18.97 -11.52 3.36
N GLU A 87 -19.36 -11.26 2.13
CA GLU A 87 -19.61 -12.27 1.13
C GLU A 87 -18.30 -13.04 0.77
N TYR A 88 -17.19 -12.35 0.57
CA TYR A 88 -15.89 -12.99 0.34
C TYR A 88 -15.45 -13.84 1.54
N ASN A 89 -15.74 -13.40 2.76
CA ASN A 89 -15.43 -14.10 4.01
C ASN A 89 -16.21 -15.40 4.18
N SER A 90 -17.41 -15.53 3.60
CA SER A 90 -18.24 -16.75 3.72
C SER A 90 -17.53 -18.00 3.22
N ASN A 91 -16.59 -17.88 2.27
CA ASN A 91 -15.79 -18.99 1.72
C ASN A 91 -14.30 -18.62 1.64
N LEU A 92 -13.78 -17.93 2.67
CA LEU A 92 -12.48 -17.29 2.67
C LEU A 92 -11.32 -18.23 2.30
N ASP A 93 -11.23 -19.38 2.95
CA ASP A 93 -10.10 -20.31 2.75
C ASP A 93 -10.04 -20.84 1.32
N ASN A 94 -11.19 -21.15 0.71
CA ASN A 94 -11.24 -21.58 -0.68
C ASN A 94 -10.96 -20.44 -1.65
N ASN A 95 -11.54 -19.25 -1.42
CA ASN A 95 -11.30 -18.06 -2.23
C ASN A 95 -9.80 -17.71 -2.25
N LEU A 96 -9.14 -17.70 -1.09
CA LEU A 96 -7.71 -17.42 -0.99
C LEU A 96 -6.84 -18.50 -1.64
N LYS A 97 -7.19 -19.79 -1.52
CA LYS A 97 -6.49 -20.87 -2.23
C LYS A 97 -6.54 -20.66 -3.73
N GLN A 98 -7.73 -20.43 -4.29
CA GLN A 98 -7.91 -20.17 -5.72
C GLN A 98 -7.14 -18.92 -6.18
N LEU A 99 -7.15 -17.85 -5.38
CA LEU A 99 -6.42 -16.61 -5.69
C LEU A 99 -4.91 -16.89 -5.74
N VAL A 100 -4.35 -17.58 -4.75
CA VAL A 100 -2.92 -17.92 -4.73
C VAL A 100 -2.53 -18.83 -5.89
N GLU A 101 -3.37 -19.77 -6.28
CA GLU A 101 -3.16 -20.60 -7.48
C GLU A 101 -3.13 -19.74 -8.74
N LYS A 102 -4.08 -18.82 -8.91
CA LYS A 102 -4.08 -17.86 -10.04
C LYS A 102 -2.80 -17.01 -10.08
N LEU A 103 -2.31 -16.56 -8.91
CA LEU A 103 -1.06 -15.80 -8.80
C LEU A 103 0.16 -16.64 -9.19
N LYS A 104 0.28 -17.86 -8.65
CA LYS A 104 1.37 -18.81 -8.97
C LYS A 104 1.40 -19.18 -10.44
N ASN A 105 0.26 -19.50 -11.02
CA ASN A 105 0.13 -19.90 -12.43
C ASN A 105 0.15 -18.69 -13.38
N LYS A 106 0.32 -17.46 -12.86
CA LYS A 106 0.33 -16.20 -13.63
C LYS A 106 -0.97 -15.94 -14.40
N SER A 107 -2.06 -16.68 -14.09
CA SER A 107 -3.39 -16.54 -14.70
C SER A 107 -4.23 -15.44 -14.05
N TYR A 108 -3.84 -14.91 -12.90
CA TYR A 108 -4.54 -13.80 -12.25
C TYR A 108 -4.68 -12.61 -13.22
N ARG A 109 -5.90 -12.08 -13.29
CA ARG A 109 -6.26 -10.88 -14.06
C ARG A 109 -7.06 -9.95 -13.16
N PRO A 110 -6.56 -8.76 -12.82
CA PRO A 110 -7.36 -7.79 -12.09
C PRO A 110 -8.58 -7.39 -12.91
N LYS A 111 -9.70 -7.16 -12.23
CA LYS A 111 -10.92 -6.66 -12.84
C LYS A 111 -10.81 -5.15 -13.10
N PRO A 112 -11.49 -4.62 -14.11
CA PRO A 112 -11.56 -3.16 -14.30
C PRO A 112 -12.11 -2.48 -13.06
N ALA A 113 -11.55 -1.32 -12.72
CA ALA A 113 -12.07 -0.52 -11.62
C ALA A 113 -13.36 0.19 -12.02
N ARG A 114 -14.36 0.22 -11.14
CA ARG A 114 -15.58 1.01 -11.33
C ARG A 114 -15.28 2.47 -11.03
N LYS A 115 -15.41 3.36 -12.01
CA LYS A 115 -15.20 4.79 -11.82
C LYS A 115 -16.44 5.46 -11.28
N VAL A 116 -16.30 6.23 -10.22
CA VAL A 116 -17.35 7.09 -9.63
C VAL A 116 -16.82 8.51 -9.47
N GLU A 117 -17.71 9.51 -9.60
CA GLU A 117 -17.35 10.91 -9.39
C GLU A 117 -17.80 11.33 -7.99
N ILE A 118 -16.86 11.80 -7.17
CA ILE A 118 -17.14 12.28 -5.82
C ILE A 118 -17.17 13.81 -5.83
N PRO A 119 -18.25 14.47 -5.32
CA PRO A 119 -18.28 15.92 -5.21
C PRO A 119 -17.15 16.47 -4.33
N LYS A 120 -16.59 17.61 -4.72
CA LYS A 120 -15.69 18.44 -3.91
C LYS A 120 -16.46 19.64 -3.37
N GLU A 121 -15.96 20.24 -2.27
CA GLU A 121 -16.57 21.41 -1.63
C GLU A 121 -16.72 22.62 -2.58
N ASN A 122 -15.87 22.72 -3.60
CA ASN A 122 -15.89 23.79 -4.62
C ASN A 122 -16.81 23.49 -5.82
N GLY A 123 -17.73 22.56 -5.72
CA GLY A 123 -18.67 22.17 -6.79
C GLY A 123 -18.04 21.35 -7.94
N LYS A 124 -16.73 21.10 -7.91
CA LYS A 124 -16.07 20.18 -8.84
C LYS A 124 -16.19 18.74 -8.36
N THR A 125 -15.94 17.78 -9.24
CA THR A 125 -15.86 16.36 -8.88
C THR A 125 -14.41 15.87 -8.90
N ARG A 126 -14.16 14.77 -8.19
CA ARG A 126 -12.94 13.99 -8.36
C ARG A 126 -13.29 12.55 -8.73
N PRO A 127 -12.62 11.98 -9.72
CA PRO A 127 -12.81 10.58 -10.04
C PRO A 127 -12.23 9.69 -8.93
N LEU A 128 -12.94 8.64 -8.57
CA LEU A 128 -12.46 7.58 -7.69
C LEU A 128 -12.65 6.23 -8.36
N SER A 129 -11.60 5.42 -8.35
CA SER A 129 -11.62 4.06 -8.88
C SER A 129 -11.91 3.08 -7.74
N ILE A 130 -13.00 2.32 -7.86
CA ILE A 130 -13.40 1.31 -6.88
C ILE A 130 -13.07 -0.07 -7.46
N TYR A 131 -12.12 -0.75 -6.83
CA TYR A 131 -11.64 -2.07 -7.23
C TYR A 131 -12.47 -3.19 -6.61
N SER A 132 -12.44 -4.38 -7.22
CA SER A 132 -13.05 -5.58 -6.63
C SER A 132 -12.36 -5.95 -5.31
N TYR A 133 -13.07 -6.72 -4.49
CA TYR A 133 -12.54 -7.07 -3.17
C TYR A 133 -11.25 -7.90 -3.28
N GLU A 134 -11.22 -8.89 -4.17
CA GLU A 134 -10.04 -9.73 -4.44
C GLU A 134 -8.85 -8.88 -4.91
N ASP A 135 -9.09 -7.90 -5.79
CA ASP A 135 -8.04 -7.00 -6.28
C ASP A 135 -7.49 -6.10 -5.17
N LYS A 136 -8.33 -5.61 -4.26
CA LYS A 136 -7.88 -4.85 -3.09
C LYS A 136 -6.97 -5.67 -2.18
N LEU A 137 -7.24 -6.97 -1.99
CA LEU A 137 -6.36 -7.86 -1.22
C LEU A 137 -4.99 -8.01 -1.88
N VAL A 138 -4.96 -8.22 -3.19
CA VAL A 138 -3.71 -8.35 -3.95
C VAL A 138 -2.94 -7.03 -3.95
N GLN A 139 -3.64 -5.90 -4.12
CA GLN A 139 -3.04 -4.56 -4.03
C GLN A 139 -2.42 -4.30 -2.66
N GLU A 140 -3.09 -4.67 -1.57
CA GLU A 140 -2.56 -4.49 -0.21
C GLU A 140 -1.32 -5.37 0.03
N ALA A 141 -1.34 -6.62 -0.41
CA ALA A 141 -0.18 -7.50 -0.32
C ALA A 141 1.00 -6.96 -1.16
N LEU A 142 0.74 -6.49 -2.38
CA LEU A 142 1.73 -5.86 -3.24
C LEU A 142 2.29 -4.57 -2.61
N ARG A 143 1.42 -3.72 -2.02
CA ARG A 143 1.84 -2.50 -1.30
C ARG A 143 2.86 -2.83 -0.21
N LYS A 144 2.58 -3.85 0.62
CA LYS A 144 3.50 -4.27 1.70
C LYS A 144 4.86 -4.73 1.17
N VAL A 145 4.87 -5.49 0.06
CA VAL A 145 6.11 -5.94 -0.58
C VAL A 145 6.90 -4.76 -1.15
N LEU A 146 6.27 -3.84 -1.87
CA LEU A 146 6.92 -2.65 -2.40
C LEU A 146 7.44 -1.75 -1.28
N GLU A 147 6.64 -1.54 -0.23
CA GLU A 147 7.02 -0.74 0.93
C GLU A 147 8.24 -1.29 1.65
N SER A 148 8.33 -2.62 1.86
CA SER A 148 9.50 -3.22 2.49
C SER A 148 10.81 -3.00 1.72
N VAL A 149 10.73 -2.83 0.39
CA VAL A 149 11.90 -2.58 -0.46
C VAL A 149 12.23 -1.08 -0.55
N PHE A 150 11.23 -0.21 -0.71
CA PHE A 150 11.46 1.19 -1.07
C PHE A 150 11.42 2.17 0.11
N GLU A 151 10.65 1.89 1.17
CA GLU A 151 10.53 2.78 2.33
C GLU A 151 11.89 3.15 2.97
N PRO A 152 12.87 2.23 3.09
CA PRO A 152 14.18 2.55 3.63
C PRO A 152 14.99 3.60 2.83
N HIS A 153 14.64 3.80 1.55
CA HIS A 153 15.35 4.71 0.64
C HIS A 153 14.70 6.07 0.49
N PHE A 154 13.45 6.20 0.93
CA PHE A 154 12.78 7.48 0.81
C PHE A 154 13.40 8.53 1.73
N TYR A 155 13.68 9.68 1.18
CA TYR A 155 14.21 10.82 1.93
C TYR A 155 13.26 11.22 3.07
N SER A 156 13.84 11.75 4.13
CA SER A 156 13.07 12.12 5.33
C SER A 156 12.05 13.23 5.08
N ASN A 157 12.24 14.04 4.05
CA ASN A 157 11.37 15.15 3.65
C ASN A 157 10.16 14.73 2.78
N MET A 158 10.07 13.46 2.39
CA MET A 158 8.85 12.88 1.82
C MET A 158 7.91 12.46 2.95
N CYS A 159 6.78 13.13 3.11
CA CYS A 159 5.86 12.94 4.24
C CYS A 159 4.51 12.34 3.86
N GLY A 160 4.09 12.44 2.60
CA GLY A 160 2.80 11.94 2.14
C GLY A 160 2.72 10.42 2.04
N PHE A 161 1.59 9.82 2.45
CA PHE A 161 1.27 8.39 2.27
C PHE A 161 2.30 7.38 2.80
N ARG A 162 3.10 7.76 3.78
CA ARG A 162 4.15 6.91 4.36
C ARG A 162 3.80 6.46 5.78
N PRO A 163 4.25 5.26 6.22
CA PRO A 163 4.06 4.80 7.59
C PRO A 163 4.61 5.80 8.60
N ASN A 164 3.87 6.01 9.70
CA ASN A 164 4.26 6.88 10.82
C ASN A 164 4.53 8.35 10.43
N ARG A 165 4.02 8.81 9.28
CA ARG A 165 4.11 10.20 8.82
C ARG A 165 2.71 10.77 8.62
N ASN A 166 2.60 12.08 8.82
CA ASN A 166 1.32 12.78 8.71
C ASN A 166 1.53 14.26 8.34
N CYS A 167 0.45 14.97 8.04
CA CYS A 167 0.44 16.38 7.68
C CYS A 167 1.10 17.25 8.75
N HIS A 168 0.79 17.04 10.03
CA HIS A 168 1.39 17.83 11.12
C HIS A 168 2.91 17.66 11.20
N GLY A 169 3.42 16.46 10.90
CA GLY A 169 4.85 16.20 10.80
C GLY A 169 5.51 16.95 9.63
N ALA A 170 4.82 17.01 8.49
CA ALA A 170 5.29 17.78 7.32
C ALA A 170 5.35 19.28 7.63
N ILE A 171 4.30 19.84 8.27
CA ILE A 171 4.23 21.24 8.66
C ILE A 171 5.34 21.58 9.67
N ARG A 172 5.53 20.75 10.71
CA ARG A 172 6.62 20.97 11.67
C ARG A 172 7.98 21.02 10.98
N LYS A 173 8.22 20.06 10.08
CA LYS A 173 9.47 20.00 9.33
C LYS A 173 9.68 21.24 8.46
N LEU A 174 8.63 21.73 7.81
CA LEU A 174 8.67 22.96 7.05
C LEU A 174 8.98 24.17 7.95
N ASN A 175 8.34 24.26 9.12
CA ASN A 175 8.61 25.30 10.11
C ASN A 175 10.07 25.29 10.58
N ASP A 176 10.59 24.11 10.94
CA ASP A 176 11.99 23.94 11.37
C ASP A 176 12.99 24.39 10.28
N MET A 177 12.68 24.12 9.01
CA MET A 177 13.50 24.58 7.88
C MET A 177 13.46 26.10 7.70
N ILE A 178 12.31 26.74 7.91
CA ILE A 178 12.15 28.18 7.75
C ILE A 178 12.82 28.93 8.93
N GLU A 179 12.58 28.49 10.16
CA GLU A 179 13.13 29.12 11.37
C GLU A 179 14.62 28.82 11.58
N GLY A 180 15.04 27.58 11.25
CA GLY A 180 16.44 27.15 11.44
C GLY A 180 17.44 27.70 10.42
N HIS A 181 16.96 28.30 9.34
CA HIS A 181 17.79 28.84 8.27
C HIS A 181 17.31 30.23 7.83
N LYS A 182 18.21 31.04 7.28
CA LYS A 182 17.84 32.34 6.66
C LYS A 182 17.14 32.09 5.33
N THR A 183 15.87 31.68 5.38
CA THR A 183 15.07 31.39 4.21
C THR A 183 14.52 32.67 3.59
N ASN A 184 14.92 33.00 2.36
CA ASN A 184 14.47 34.17 1.64
C ASN A 184 13.28 33.89 0.71
N TYR A 185 13.14 32.68 0.22
CA TYR A 185 12.13 32.30 -0.76
C TYR A 185 11.49 30.98 -0.39
N ILE A 186 10.18 30.89 -0.57
CA ILE A 186 9.39 29.68 -0.45
C ILE A 186 8.64 29.51 -1.77
N LEU A 187 8.81 28.35 -2.41
CA LEU A 187 8.05 27.96 -3.59
C LEU A 187 7.02 26.91 -3.17
N ASP A 188 5.74 27.25 -3.32
CA ASP A 188 4.62 26.30 -3.18
C ASP A 188 4.22 25.81 -4.60
N ALA A 189 4.19 24.49 -4.80
CA ALA A 189 3.88 23.89 -6.07
C ALA A 189 2.95 22.69 -5.90
N ASP A 190 1.89 22.64 -6.73
CA ASP A 190 0.96 21.52 -6.81
C ASP A 190 1.01 20.85 -8.19
N ILE A 191 1.04 19.51 -8.22
CA ILE A 191 1.10 18.74 -9.45
C ILE A 191 -0.32 18.37 -9.89
N LYS A 192 -0.82 19.06 -10.89
CA LYS A 192 -2.16 18.82 -11.43
C LYS A 192 -2.31 17.39 -11.96
N GLY A 193 -3.29 16.67 -11.40
CA GLY A 193 -3.63 15.32 -11.86
C GLY A 193 -2.49 14.32 -11.71
N PHE A 194 -1.69 14.41 -10.65
CA PHE A 194 -0.48 13.62 -10.47
C PHE A 194 -0.71 12.12 -10.68
N PHE A 195 -1.70 11.53 -9.98
CA PHE A 195 -2.02 10.11 -10.07
C PHE A 195 -2.48 9.68 -11.46
N ASP A 196 -3.17 10.56 -12.18
CA ASP A 196 -3.73 10.26 -13.51
C ASP A 196 -2.67 10.35 -14.64
N ASN A 197 -1.54 11.04 -14.38
CA ASN A 197 -0.48 11.30 -15.36
C ASN A 197 0.82 10.52 -15.13
N LEU A 198 0.84 9.58 -14.19
CA LEU A 198 2.02 8.74 -13.97
C LEU A 198 2.29 7.85 -15.20
N ASN A 199 3.47 7.98 -15.77
CA ASN A 199 3.88 7.18 -16.93
C ASN A 199 4.23 5.75 -16.51
N HIS A 200 3.60 4.73 -17.09
CA HIS A 200 3.77 3.33 -16.73
C HIS A 200 5.19 2.81 -16.98
N ASP A 201 5.85 3.23 -18.07
CA ASP A 201 7.21 2.78 -18.39
C ASP A 201 8.21 3.28 -17.33
N TRP A 202 8.05 4.53 -16.89
CA TRP A 202 8.86 5.07 -15.80
C TRP A 202 8.58 4.40 -14.47
N ILE A 203 7.31 4.12 -14.14
CA ILE A 203 6.97 3.34 -12.94
C ILE A 203 7.70 2.00 -12.97
N MET A 204 7.59 1.26 -14.07
CA MET A 204 8.22 -0.05 -14.23
C MET A 204 9.75 0.06 -14.17
N LYS A 205 10.35 1.09 -14.77
CA LYS A 205 11.78 1.35 -14.72
C LYS A 205 12.26 1.61 -13.29
N PHE A 206 11.53 2.43 -12.52
CA PHE A 206 11.90 2.72 -11.14
C PHE A 206 11.74 1.49 -10.24
N ILE A 207 10.65 0.74 -10.37
CA ILE A 207 10.46 -0.49 -9.60
C ILE A 207 11.52 -1.54 -9.96
N SER A 208 11.85 -1.71 -11.25
CA SER A 208 12.84 -2.68 -11.71
C SER A 208 14.29 -2.30 -11.34
N SER A 209 14.53 -1.07 -10.89
CA SER A 209 15.84 -0.69 -10.35
C SER A 209 16.21 -1.47 -9.08
N ARG A 210 15.21 -1.91 -8.30
CA ARG A 210 15.36 -2.61 -7.03
C ARG A 210 14.74 -4.01 -7.00
N ILE A 211 13.73 -4.26 -7.81
CA ILE A 211 13.00 -5.54 -7.87
C ILE A 211 13.16 -6.13 -9.25
N THR A 212 13.78 -7.32 -9.34
CA THR A 212 13.94 -8.08 -10.58
C THR A 212 13.07 -9.34 -10.59
N ASP A 213 12.26 -9.56 -9.56
CA ASP A 213 11.28 -10.66 -9.52
C ASP A 213 10.18 -10.42 -10.57
N ASN A 214 10.20 -11.24 -11.60
CA ASN A 214 9.23 -11.17 -12.70
C ASN A 214 7.78 -11.36 -12.25
N SER A 215 7.53 -12.06 -11.13
CA SER A 215 6.17 -12.25 -10.60
C SER A 215 5.63 -10.94 -10.06
N VAL A 216 6.45 -10.21 -9.31
CA VAL A 216 6.09 -8.88 -8.77
C VAL A 216 5.95 -7.86 -9.90
N LEU A 217 6.93 -7.76 -10.79
CA LEU A 217 6.91 -6.80 -11.91
C LEU A 217 5.68 -6.99 -12.79
N ARG A 218 5.38 -8.23 -13.16
CA ARG A 218 4.18 -8.54 -13.96
C ARG A 218 2.88 -8.23 -13.21
N LEU A 219 2.86 -8.38 -11.88
CA LEU A 219 1.69 -8.06 -11.07
C LEU A 219 1.46 -6.55 -11.03
N VAL A 220 2.52 -5.75 -10.86
CA VAL A 220 2.45 -4.28 -10.96
C VAL A 220 1.90 -3.87 -12.32
N GLU A 221 2.48 -4.38 -13.41
CA GLU A 221 2.06 -4.06 -14.78
C GLU A 221 0.56 -4.39 -15.00
N LYS A 222 0.11 -5.57 -14.56
CA LYS A 222 -1.30 -5.96 -14.66
C LYS A 222 -2.22 -5.01 -13.89
N MET A 223 -1.80 -4.56 -12.69
CA MET A 223 -2.58 -3.62 -11.87
C MET A 223 -2.68 -2.24 -12.53
N LEU A 224 -1.60 -1.75 -13.13
CA LEU A 224 -1.60 -0.48 -13.85
C LEU A 224 -2.50 -0.53 -15.09
N LYS A 225 -2.51 -1.67 -15.81
CA LYS A 225 -3.26 -1.88 -17.07
C LYS A 225 -4.67 -2.46 -16.85
N ALA A 226 -5.16 -2.58 -15.62
CA ALA A 226 -6.45 -3.20 -15.33
C ALA A 226 -7.66 -2.53 -16.01
N GLY A 227 -7.54 -1.26 -16.38
CA GLY A 227 -8.61 -0.49 -17.02
C GLY A 227 -9.67 0.02 -16.06
N ILE A 228 -10.60 0.78 -16.60
CA ILE A 228 -11.68 1.44 -15.88
C ILE A 228 -12.99 1.15 -16.59
N LEU A 229 -14.03 0.83 -15.83
CA LEU A 229 -15.41 0.79 -16.30
C LEU A 229 -16.13 2.08 -15.86
N LYS A 230 -16.59 2.87 -16.83
CA LYS A 230 -17.36 4.09 -16.61
C LYS A 230 -18.63 4.07 -17.48
N ASN A 231 -19.80 4.19 -16.87
CA ASN A 231 -21.11 4.19 -17.57
C ASN A 231 -21.33 2.97 -18.50
N GLY A 232 -20.78 1.80 -18.15
CA GLY A 232 -20.91 0.58 -18.96
C GLY A 232 -19.84 0.45 -20.05
N GLU A 233 -19.00 1.45 -20.27
CA GLU A 233 -17.91 1.43 -21.27
C GLU A 233 -16.56 1.14 -20.60
N PHE A 234 -15.74 0.32 -21.27
CA PHE A 234 -14.41 -0.04 -20.82
C PHE A 234 -13.35 0.88 -21.43
N TYR A 235 -12.51 1.44 -20.55
CA TYR A 235 -11.38 2.29 -20.95
C TYR A 235 -10.07 1.65 -20.50
N VAL A 236 -9.10 1.58 -21.40
CA VAL A 236 -7.74 1.13 -21.08
C VAL A 236 -6.98 2.25 -20.38
N ASN A 237 -6.24 1.93 -19.31
CA ASN A 237 -5.32 2.87 -18.68
C ASN A 237 -3.96 2.81 -19.36
N GLU A 238 -3.63 3.83 -20.15
CA GLU A 238 -2.30 4.00 -20.73
C GLU A 238 -1.35 4.74 -19.77
N PHE A 239 -1.92 5.55 -18.88
CA PHE A 239 -1.23 6.35 -17.87
C PHE A 239 -1.95 6.23 -16.54
N GLY A 240 -1.23 6.61 -15.49
CA GLY A 240 -1.78 6.79 -14.16
C GLY A 240 -1.81 5.51 -13.31
N ALA A 241 -1.80 5.76 -12.01
CA ALA A 241 -2.13 4.75 -11.00
C ALA A 241 -3.49 5.16 -10.42
N GLY A 242 -4.54 4.39 -10.67
CA GLY A 242 -5.92 4.79 -10.41
C GLY A 242 -6.15 5.31 -8.98
N GLN A 243 -6.75 6.48 -8.87
CA GLN A 243 -7.14 7.05 -7.58
C GLN A 243 -8.13 6.13 -6.86
N GLY A 244 -7.75 5.65 -5.66
CA GLY A 244 -8.50 4.67 -4.90
C GLY A 244 -7.92 3.25 -4.89
N SER A 245 -6.90 2.98 -5.69
CA SER A 245 -6.10 1.76 -5.55
C SER A 245 -5.29 1.80 -4.26
N VAL A 246 -5.22 0.67 -3.57
CA VAL A 246 -4.49 0.54 -2.30
C VAL A 246 -2.97 0.66 -2.50
N CYS A 247 -2.44 0.24 -3.65
CA CYS A 247 -1.01 0.32 -3.96
C CYS A 247 -0.59 1.62 -4.67
N SER A 248 -1.53 2.45 -5.14
CA SER A 248 -1.18 3.69 -5.87
C SER A 248 -0.37 4.68 -5.04
N PRO A 249 -0.58 4.86 -3.72
CA PRO A 249 0.24 5.75 -2.91
C PRO A 249 1.72 5.38 -2.86
N ILE A 250 2.05 4.09 -2.69
CA ILE A 250 3.47 3.66 -2.68
C ILE A 250 4.10 3.80 -4.06
N ILE A 251 3.36 3.51 -5.14
CA ILE A 251 3.83 3.72 -6.53
C ILE A 251 4.10 5.20 -6.78
N ALA A 252 3.20 6.08 -6.34
CA ALA A 252 3.37 7.52 -6.42
C ALA A 252 4.61 8.01 -5.66
N ASN A 253 4.84 7.50 -4.46
CA ASN A 253 6.03 7.81 -3.67
C ASN A 253 7.32 7.31 -4.35
N ILE A 254 7.33 6.11 -4.94
CA ILE A 254 8.46 5.61 -5.72
C ILE A 254 8.74 6.55 -6.91
N TYR A 255 7.70 6.97 -7.63
CA TYR A 255 7.82 7.89 -8.75
C TYR A 255 8.41 9.24 -8.32
N MET A 256 7.83 9.87 -7.29
CA MET A 256 8.28 11.15 -6.76
C MET A 256 9.71 11.09 -6.20
N HIS A 257 10.07 9.97 -5.57
CA HIS A 257 11.42 9.76 -5.07
C HIS A 257 12.46 9.93 -6.19
N TYR A 258 12.30 9.24 -7.32
CA TYR A 258 13.28 9.30 -8.41
C TYR A 258 13.18 10.57 -9.27
N VAL A 259 11.97 11.01 -9.59
CA VAL A 259 11.76 12.12 -10.53
C VAL A 259 12.08 13.46 -9.89
N LEU A 260 11.71 13.66 -8.62
CA LEU A 260 11.83 14.97 -7.99
C LEU A 260 12.84 14.96 -6.84
N VAL A 261 12.64 14.08 -5.83
CA VAL A 261 13.40 14.22 -4.56
C VAL A 261 14.85 13.82 -4.72
N TRP A 262 15.11 12.67 -5.35
CA TRP A 262 16.47 12.23 -5.68
C TRP A 262 17.15 13.23 -6.62
N TRP A 263 16.48 13.63 -7.70
CA TRP A 263 16.99 14.61 -8.64
C TRP A 263 17.34 15.94 -7.96
N PHE A 264 16.45 16.44 -7.09
CA PHE A 264 16.71 17.66 -6.35
C PHE A 264 17.94 17.52 -5.44
N ASN A 265 18.00 16.47 -4.61
CA ASN A 265 19.08 16.29 -3.65
C ASN A 265 20.44 16.00 -4.31
N GLU A 266 20.46 15.17 -5.37
CA GLU A 266 21.71 14.67 -5.97
C GLU A 266 22.19 15.54 -7.15
N LYS A 267 21.30 16.27 -7.81
CA LYS A 267 21.64 17.04 -9.02
C LYS A 267 21.52 18.54 -8.84
N ILE A 268 20.51 19.02 -8.14
CA ILE A 268 20.24 20.47 -8.02
C ILE A 268 20.88 21.06 -6.77
N ARG A 269 20.62 20.46 -5.61
CA ARG A 269 21.13 20.96 -4.32
C ARG A 269 22.63 21.22 -4.28
N PRO A 270 23.51 20.35 -4.84
CA PRO A 270 24.95 20.60 -4.87
C PRO A 270 25.38 21.83 -5.70
N LEU A 271 24.53 22.28 -6.63
CA LEU A 271 24.81 23.46 -7.48
C LEU A 271 24.43 24.78 -6.81
N LEU A 272 23.65 24.73 -5.72
CA LEU A 272 23.14 25.90 -5.05
C LEU A 272 24.16 26.41 -4.01
N LYS A 273 24.40 27.73 -3.99
CA LYS A 273 25.35 28.37 -3.06
C LYS A 273 24.80 28.58 -1.65
N GLY A 274 23.49 28.45 -1.46
CA GLY A 274 22.78 28.67 -0.19
C GLY A 274 22.06 27.42 0.30
N TYR A 275 21.38 27.56 1.43
CA TYR A 275 20.49 26.51 1.92
C TYR A 275 19.28 26.36 0.97
N ALA A 276 19.02 25.14 0.59
CA ALA A 276 17.83 24.76 -0.17
C ALA A 276 17.36 23.36 0.27
N ASP A 277 16.09 23.20 0.47
CA ASP A 277 15.48 21.92 0.79
C ASP A 277 14.05 21.85 0.21
N ILE A 278 13.43 20.67 0.26
CA ILE A 278 12.11 20.39 -0.30
C ILE A 278 11.32 19.55 0.71
N VAL A 279 10.04 19.84 0.89
CA VAL A 279 9.10 19.01 1.67
C VAL A 279 7.99 18.58 0.75
N ILE A 280 7.66 17.28 0.75
CA ILE A 280 6.61 16.69 -0.07
C ILE A 280 5.55 16.04 0.80
N TYR A 281 4.29 16.40 0.55
CA TYR A 281 3.14 15.83 1.24
C TYR A 281 2.04 15.43 0.24
#